data_eb86b696ac09a279848964e50a6f78aa
#
_entry.id   eb86b696ac09a279848964e50a6f78aa
#
_cell.length_a   1.000
_cell.length_b   1.000
_cell.length_c   1.000
_cell.angle_alpha   90.00
_cell.angle_beta   90.00
_cell.angle_gamma   90.00
#
_symmetry.space_group_name_H-M   'P 1'
#
loop_
_entity.id
_entity.type
_entity.pdbx_description
1 polymer ?
#
loop_
_entity_poly.entity_id
_entity_poly.type
_entity_poly.pdbx_seq_one_letter_code
_entity_poly.pdbx_strand_id
1 'polypeptide(L)'
;MDFLSGLSVCCHIVIIEIVFHQTQDLYNEILLFYYQLYLETFPDEQPGTQEALRILEKLTIVGRDKQPVPNPIPWKKVPLYFRRAAINTSTAAAKSYLAREEQEQPTEAFTESVTFYKGMYRDFQQNTISLKLWDGEGWQWCRLRLRGNTVPEEGQMMSPALVLKKDRAELHIPWKIPVADGRGARERITAESKICSAVFTGQDACTVCCILDSSGKRESSFYIKGGREYANASRQIYD
;
A
#
# COMPACT_ATOMS: atom_id res chain seq x y z
N MET A 1 -21.51 -24.39 -2.92
CA MET A 1 -21.93 -24.91 -1.61
C MET A 1 -21.74 -23.79 -0.61
N ASP A 2 -22.83 -23.16 -0.21
CA ASP A 2 -22.82 -22.04 0.73
C ASP A 2 -22.70 -22.57 2.15
N PHE A 3 -21.51 -22.61 2.68
CA PHE A 3 -21.25 -23.13 4.05
C PHE A 3 -21.65 -22.15 5.18
N LEU A 4 -22.23 -21.00 4.87
CA LEU A 4 -22.49 -19.92 5.82
C LEU A 4 -23.97 -19.54 6.02
N SER A 5 -24.91 -20.34 5.55
CA SER A 5 -26.34 -19.99 5.61
C SER A 5 -27.02 -20.18 6.99
N GLY A 6 -26.27 -20.55 8.03
CA GLY A 6 -26.82 -20.81 9.36
C GLY A 6 -26.20 -20.04 10.52
N LEU A 7 -25.20 -19.17 10.27
CA LEU A 7 -24.55 -18.42 11.34
C LEU A 7 -25.18 -17.04 11.54
N SER A 8 -25.40 -16.65 12.78
CA SER A 8 -25.89 -15.32 13.17
C SER A 8 -24.96 -14.22 12.61
N VAL A 9 -25.52 -13.06 12.26
CA VAL A 9 -24.79 -11.91 11.70
C VAL A 9 -23.56 -11.52 12.55
N CYS A 10 -23.62 -11.65 13.86
CA CYS A 10 -22.47 -11.41 14.75
C CYS A 10 -21.31 -12.39 14.53
N CYS A 11 -21.60 -13.68 14.33
CA CYS A 11 -20.55 -14.68 14.11
C CYS A 11 -19.82 -14.48 12.76
N HIS A 12 -20.51 -14.01 11.72
CA HIS A 12 -19.91 -13.72 10.43
C HIS A 12 -18.89 -12.56 10.49
N ILE A 13 -19.18 -11.51 11.26
CA ILE A 13 -18.28 -10.36 11.43
C ILE A 13 -16.99 -10.80 12.14
N VAL A 14 -17.10 -11.54 13.23
CA VAL A 14 -15.95 -12.04 14.00
C VAL A 14 -15.07 -12.98 13.18
N ILE A 15 -15.65 -13.90 12.41
CA ILE A 15 -14.88 -14.82 11.54
C ILE A 15 -14.12 -14.06 10.47
N ILE A 16 -14.71 -13.07 9.81
CA ILE A 16 -14.06 -12.25 8.77
C ILE A 16 -12.89 -11.47 9.38
N GLU A 17 -13.04 -10.91 10.55
CA GLU A 17 -11.99 -10.16 11.24
C GLU A 17 -10.78 -11.05 11.56
N ILE A 18 -11.01 -12.25 12.08
CA ILE A 18 -9.94 -13.24 12.33
C ILE A 18 -9.18 -13.57 11.05
N VAL A 19 -9.89 -13.83 9.95
CA VAL A 19 -9.27 -14.16 8.65
C VAL A 19 -8.46 -12.99 8.10
N PHE A 20 -8.89 -11.75 8.33
CA PHE A 20 -8.12 -10.57 7.95
C PHE A 20 -6.80 -10.50 8.71
N HIS A 21 -6.81 -10.68 10.02
CA HIS A 21 -5.59 -10.70 10.84
C HIS A 21 -4.67 -11.84 10.45
N GLN A 22 -5.16 -13.06 10.30
CA GLN A 22 -4.36 -14.20 9.84
C GLN A 22 -3.72 -13.97 8.47
N THR A 23 -4.44 -13.29 7.56
CA THR A 23 -3.90 -12.91 6.24
C THR A 23 -2.79 -11.86 6.39
N GLN A 24 -2.99 -10.86 7.25
CA GLN A 24 -2.00 -9.82 7.53
C GLN A 24 -0.75 -10.38 8.20
N ASP A 25 -0.92 -11.25 9.19
CA ASP A 25 0.18 -11.88 9.92
C ASP A 25 1.07 -12.68 8.95
N LEU A 26 0.45 -13.55 8.14
CA LEU A 26 1.19 -14.29 7.11
C LEU A 26 1.87 -13.36 6.09
N TYR A 27 1.20 -12.26 5.71
CA TYR A 27 1.82 -11.27 4.80
C TYR A 27 3.05 -10.64 5.42
N ASN A 28 2.98 -10.23 6.69
CA ASN A 28 4.08 -9.62 7.42
C ASN A 28 5.24 -10.60 7.67
N GLU A 29 4.96 -11.86 7.98
CA GLU A 29 6.00 -12.90 8.08
C GLU A 29 6.77 -13.05 6.78
N ILE A 30 6.06 -13.17 5.64
CA ILE A 30 6.68 -13.29 4.31
C ILE A 30 7.45 -12.02 3.95
N LEU A 31 6.90 -10.86 4.27
CA LEU A 31 7.50 -9.56 4.00
C LEU A 31 8.79 -9.38 4.79
N LEU A 32 8.81 -9.72 6.08
CA LEU A 32 10.00 -9.65 6.92
C LEU A 32 11.10 -10.60 6.43
N PHE A 33 10.74 -11.83 6.05
CA PHE A 33 11.67 -12.78 5.46
C PHE A 33 12.36 -12.21 4.21
N TYR A 34 11.59 -11.66 3.27
CA TYR A 34 12.17 -11.07 2.05
C TYR A 34 12.89 -9.75 2.29
N TYR A 35 12.52 -8.99 3.32
CA TYR A 35 13.24 -7.81 3.74
C TYR A 35 14.67 -8.14 4.19
N GLN A 36 14.81 -9.11 5.08
CA GLN A 36 16.10 -9.59 5.56
C GLN A 36 16.93 -10.17 4.41
N LEU A 37 16.33 -11.04 3.61
CA LEU A 37 16.98 -11.62 2.44
C LEU A 37 17.44 -10.56 1.42
N TYR A 38 16.67 -9.48 1.25
CA TYR A 38 17.07 -8.36 0.37
C TYR A 38 18.32 -7.67 0.91
N LEU A 39 18.37 -7.35 2.19
CA LEU A 39 19.53 -6.68 2.82
C LEU A 39 20.78 -7.55 2.75
N GLU A 40 20.65 -8.86 2.94
CA GLU A 40 21.77 -9.80 2.80
C GLU A 40 22.25 -9.95 1.36
N THR A 41 21.32 -9.91 0.40
CA THR A 41 21.64 -10.15 -1.02
C THR A 41 22.20 -8.91 -1.71
N PHE A 42 21.78 -7.71 -1.29
CA PHE A 42 22.10 -6.43 -1.93
C PHE A 42 22.63 -5.38 -0.94
N PRO A 43 23.76 -5.66 -0.26
CA PRO A 43 24.29 -4.72 0.75
C PRO A 43 24.77 -3.39 0.13
N ASP A 44 25.36 -3.44 -1.06
CA ASP A 44 26.02 -2.29 -1.71
C ASP A 44 25.29 -1.78 -2.96
N GLU A 45 24.63 -2.67 -3.69
CA GLU A 45 23.95 -2.35 -4.97
C GLU A 45 22.45 -2.55 -4.86
N GLN A 46 21.68 -1.54 -5.28
CA GLN A 46 20.22 -1.59 -5.26
C GLN A 46 19.67 -1.86 -6.68
N PRO A 47 19.36 -3.12 -7.03
CA PRO A 47 18.83 -3.44 -8.35
C PRO A 47 17.44 -2.83 -8.57
N GLY A 48 16.99 -2.74 -9.83
CA GLY A 48 15.61 -2.39 -10.16
C GLY A 48 14.60 -3.33 -9.50
N THR A 49 13.37 -2.85 -9.26
CA THR A 49 12.34 -3.64 -8.54
C THR A 49 12.03 -4.98 -9.21
N GLN A 50 11.97 -5.03 -10.54
CA GLN A 50 11.71 -6.27 -11.28
C GLN A 50 12.89 -7.24 -11.22
N GLU A 51 14.11 -6.71 -11.22
CA GLU A 51 15.31 -7.52 -11.10
C GLU A 51 15.45 -8.10 -9.70
N ALA A 52 15.25 -7.28 -8.66
CA ALA A 52 15.21 -7.75 -7.28
C ALA A 52 14.17 -8.87 -7.10
N LEU A 53 12.95 -8.69 -7.60
CA LEU A 53 11.91 -9.71 -7.56
C LEU A 53 12.38 -11.03 -8.19
N ARG A 54 12.97 -10.97 -9.39
CA ARG A 54 13.46 -12.15 -10.11
C ARG A 54 14.56 -12.88 -9.34
N ILE A 55 15.52 -12.15 -8.78
CA ILE A 55 16.62 -12.71 -8.00
C ILE A 55 16.11 -13.36 -6.72
N LEU A 56 15.28 -12.65 -5.94
CA LEU A 56 14.71 -13.15 -4.69
C LEU A 56 13.82 -14.39 -4.92
N GLU A 57 13.01 -14.42 -5.99
CA GLU A 57 12.26 -15.62 -6.35
C GLU A 57 13.18 -16.80 -6.70
N LYS A 58 14.28 -16.56 -7.41
CA LYS A 58 15.25 -17.61 -7.78
C LYS A 58 15.98 -18.17 -6.55
N LEU A 59 16.25 -17.34 -5.55
CA LEU A 59 16.90 -17.77 -4.30
C LEU A 59 15.98 -18.58 -3.38
N THR A 60 14.66 -18.46 -3.52
CA THR A 60 13.69 -18.95 -2.53
C THR A 60 12.74 -20.02 -3.06
N ILE A 61 12.56 -20.12 -4.38
CA ILE A 61 11.59 -21.02 -5.00
C ILE A 61 12.28 -22.04 -5.88
N VAL A 62 12.05 -23.32 -5.57
CA VAL A 62 12.52 -24.43 -6.37
C VAL A 62 11.96 -24.33 -7.79
N GLY A 63 12.86 -24.28 -8.77
CA GLY A 63 12.52 -24.20 -10.18
C GLY A 63 11.98 -25.51 -10.75
N ARG A 64 11.74 -25.53 -12.07
CA ARG A 64 11.28 -26.73 -12.79
C ARG A 64 12.32 -27.84 -12.80
N ASP A 65 13.57 -27.49 -12.67
CA ASP A 65 14.74 -28.36 -12.57
C ASP A 65 14.85 -29.10 -11.24
N LYS A 66 13.98 -28.73 -10.27
CA LYS A 66 13.92 -29.31 -8.91
C LYS A 66 15.24 -29.20 -8.12
N GLN A 67 16.14 -28.28 -8.52
CA GLN A 67 17.36 -28.04 -7.77
C GLN A 67 17.06 -27.35 -6.43
N PRO A 68 17.78 -27.69 -5.36
CA PRO A 68 17.64 -27.00 -4.08
C PRO A 68 17.98 -25.52 -4.23
N VAL A 69 17.25 -24.67 -3.50
CA VAL A 69 17.50 -23.24 -3.46
C VAL A 69 18.20 -22.84 -2.15
N PRO A 70 19.02 -21.77 -2.15
CA PRO A 70 19.77 -21.38 -0.96
C PRO A 70 18.89 -21.03 0.24
N ASN A 71 17.77 -20.33 0.00
CA ASN A 71 16.89 -19.79 1.06
C ASN A 71 15.43 -20.23 0.81
N PRO A 72 15.08 -21.52 1.00
CA PRO A 72 13.74 -22.00 0.73
C PRO A 72 12.72 -21.34 1.66
N ILE A 73 11.58 -20.92 1.10
CA ILE A 73 10.49 -20.36 1.91
C ILE A 73 9.93 -21.43 2.87
N PRO A 74 9.69 -21.07 4.14
CA PRO A 74 9.18 -22.03 5.12
C PRO A 74 7.68 -22.33 4.95
N TRP A 75 6.93 -21.44 4.30
CA TRP A 75 5.49 -21.58 4.12
C TRP A 75 5.12 -22.46 2.93
N LYS A 76 4.18 -23.35 3.13
CA LYS A 76 3.61 -24.17 2.06
C LYS A 76 2.42 -23.50 1.40
N LYS A 77 2.25 -23.70 0.09
CA LYS A 77 1.07 -23.28 -0.68
C LYS A 77 0.79 -21.75 -0.72
N VAL A 78 1.82 -20.90 -0.55
CA VAL A 78 1.65 -19.45 -0.72
C VAL A 78 1.37 -19.11 -2.19
N PRO A 79 0.26 -18.42 -2.52
CA PRO A 79 -0.04 -18.02 -3.89
C PRO A 79 1.05 -17.11 -4.47
N LEU A 80 1.39 -17.33 -5.74
CA LEU A 80 2.43 -16.57 -6.45
C LEU A 80 2.25 -15.06 -6.31
N TYR A 81 1.04 -14.57 -6.53
CA TYR A 81 0.76 -13.13 -6.54
C TYR A 81 0.75 -12.52 -5.13
N PHE A 82 0.39 -13.28 -4.11
CA PHE A 82 0.51 -12.85 -2.72
C PHE A 82 1.98 -12.69 -2.32
N ARG A 83 2.79 -13.69 -2.62
CA ARG A 83 4.24 -13.65 -2.38
C ARG A 83 4.90 -12.49 -3.14
N ARG A 84 4.57 -12.28 -4.42
CA ARG A 84 5.12 -11.16 -5.21
C ARG A 84 4.75 -9.79 -4.67
N ALA A 85 3.55 -9.64 -4.14
CA ALA A 85 3.16 -8.41 -3.46
C ALA A 85 4.04 -8.16 -2.22
N ALA A 86 4.25 -9.17 -1.38
CA ALA A 86 5.12 -9.07 -0.22
C ALA A 86 6.59 -8.77 -0.61
N ILE A 87 7.16 -9.43 -1.65
CA ILE A 87 8.51 -9.14 -2.16
C ILE A 87 8.64 -7.69 -2.61
N ASN A 88 7.68 -7.17 -3.36
CA ASN A 88 7.76 -5.79 -3.83
C ASN A 88 7.65 -4.78 -2.67
N THR A 89 6.81 -5.05 -1.68
CA THR A 89 6.70 -4.22 -0.48
C THR A 89 7.99 -4.26 0.34
N SER A 90 8.56 -5.45 0.55
CA SER A 90 9.84 -5.60 1.27
C SER A 90 11.00 -4.93 0.55
N THR A 91 11.07 -5.06 -0.79
CA THR A 91 12.07 -4.38 -1.62
C THR A 91 11.99 -2.86 -1.48
N ALA A 92 10.78 -2.29 -1.51
CA ALA A 92 10.59 -0.86 -1.34
C ALA A 92 11.00 -0.38 0.05
N ALA A 93 10.66 -1.14 1.08
CA ALA A 93 11.04 -0.84 2.47
C ALA A 93 12.55 -0.96 2.68
N ALA A 94 13.19 -2.01 2.17
CA ALA A 94 14.64 -2.20 2.27
C ALA A 94 15.41 -1.08 1.57
N LYS A 95 14.99 -0.68 0.37
CA LYS A 95 15.56 0.48 -0.32
C LYS A 95 15.39 1.78 0.47
N SER A 96 14.22 1.99 1.05
CA SER A 96 13.98 3.16 1.90
C SER A 96 14.86 3.14 3.15
N TYR A 97 15.09 1.98 3.73
CA TYR A 97 16.01 1.79 4.87
C TYR A 97 17.45 2.12 4.47
N LEU A 98 17.96 1.52 3.39
CA LEU A 98 19.33 1.75 2.91
C LEU A 98 19.60 3.19 2.43
N ALA A 99 18.57 3.93 2.07
CA ALA A 99 18.70 5.34 1.68
C ALA A 99 18.75 6.33 2.86
N ARG A 100 18.61 5.85 4.10
CA ARG A 100 18.59 6.70 5.30
C ARG A 100 19.81 6.39 6.18
N GLU A 101 20.52 7.41 6.65
CA GLU A 101 21.75 7.27 7.42
C GLU A 101 21.52 6.75 8.86
N GLU A 102 20.34 6.98 9.44
CA GLU A 102 20.05 6.60 10.83
C GLU A 102 18.64 5.99 10.94
N GLN A 103 18.53 4.66 10.89
CA GLN A 103 17.28 3.98 11.21
C GLN A 103 17.48 2.60 11.82
N GLU A 104 16.71 2.32 12.88
CA GLU A 104 16.55 0.97 13.41
C GLU A 104 15.77 0.10 12.40
N GLN A 105 16.23 -1.15 12.23
CA GLN A 105 15.50 -2.12 11.41
C GLN A 105 14.18 -2.46 12.08
N PRO A 106 13.06 -2.52 11.33
CA PRO A 106 11.81 -3.02 11.89
C PRO A 106 11.97 -4.50 12.27
N THR A 107 11.67 -4.81 13.51
CA THR A 107 11.79 -6.17 14.07
C THR A 107 10.48 -6.93 14.12
N GLU A 108 9.33 -6.23 14.01
CA GLU A 108 7.99 -6.77 14.15
C GLU A 108 7.10 -6.38 12.96
N ALA A 109 5.81 -6.27 13.17
CA ALA A 109 4.83 -5.99 12.12
C ALA A 109 5.30 -4.88 11.17
N PHE A 110 5.47 -5.23 9.92
CA PHE A 110 6.12 -4.39 8.92
C PHE A 110 5.15 -3.44 8.23
N THR A 111 3.88 -3.82 8.14
CA THR A 111 2.83 -3.02 7.55
C THR A 111 1.46 -3.39 8.09
N GLU A 112 0.58 -2.40 8.22
CA GLU A 112 -0.84 -2.60 8.47
C GLU A 112 -1.61 -2.95 7.19
N SER A 113 -0.94 -2.96 6.03
CA SER A 113 -1.54 -3.05 4.71
C SER A 113 -1.14 -4.32 3.98
N VAL A 114 -2.12 -5.06 3.48
CA VAL A 114 -1.95 -6.24 2.63
C VAL A 114 -2.35 -5.92 1.20
N THR A 115 -1.40 -5.93 0.26
CA THR A 115 -1.66 -5.66 -1.15
C THR A 115 -2.06 -6.92 -1.90
N PHE A 116 -3.16 -6.85 -2.65
CA PHE A 116 -3.68 -7.96 -3.46
C PHE A 116 -3.41 -7.72 -4.94
N TYR A 117 -2.51 -8.50 -5.53
CA TYR A 117 -2.28 -8.46 -6.97
C TYR A 117 -3.36 -9.22 -7.74
N LYS A 118 -3.44 -9.02 -9.06
CA LYS A 118 -4.33 -9.72 -9.98
C LYS A 118 -4.22 -11.23 -9.74
N GLY A 119 -5.36 -11.90 -9.56
CA GLY A 119 -5.44 -13.31 -9.16
C GLY A 119 -5.65 -13.54 -7.66
N MET A 120 -5.51 -12.50 -6.83
CA MET A 120 -5.88 -12.51 -5.41
C MET A 120 -7.19 -11.76 -5.13
N TYR A 121 -7.77 -11.12 -6.12
CA TYR A 121 -9.10 -10.51 -6.09
C TYR A 121 -9.85 -10.78 -7.39
N ARG A 122 -11.18 -10.74 -7.33
CA ARG A 122 -12.07 -10.94 -8.48
C ARG A 122 -13.47 -10.41 -8.21
N ASP A 123 -14.36 -10.49 -9.18
CA ASP A 123 -15.79 -10.17 -9.08
C ASP A 123 -16.05 -8.78 -8.47
N PHE A 124 -15.20 -7.79 -8.83
CA PHE A 124 -15.39 -6.42 -8.39
C PHE A 124 -16.65 -5.83 -9.04
N GLN A 125 -17.53 -5.33 -8.20
CA GLN A 125 -18.75 -4.59 -8.56
C GLN A 125 -18.81 -3.34 -7.69
N GLN A 126 -19.77 -2.44 -7.94
CA GLN A 126 -19.88 -1.16 -7.24
C GLN A 126 -19.69 -1.25 -5.71
N ASN A 127 -20.22 -2.29 -5.08
CA ASN A 127 -20.24 -2.44 -3.63
C ASN A 127 -19.81 -3.84 -3.15
N THR A 128 -19.24 -4.66 -4.01
CA THR A 128 -18.75 -5.99 -3.63
C THR A 128 -17.43 -6.32 -4.33
N ILE A 129 -16.61 -7.13 -3.66
CA ILE A 129 -15.38 -7.71 -4.19
C ILE A 129 -15.16 -9.07 -3.55
N SER A 130 -14.55 -9.99 -4.27
CA SER A 130 -14.05 -11.24 -3.70
C SER A 130 -12.54 -11.15 -3.53
N LEU A 131 -12.05 -11.34 -2.30
CA LEU A 131 -10.63 -11.42 -1.98
C LEU A 131 -10.26 -12.86 -1.63
N LYS A 132 -9.04 -13.27 -2.01
CA LYS A 132 -8.47 -14.54 -1.62
C LYS A 132 -7.68 -14.36 -0.34
N LEU A 133 -8.21 -14.86 0.77
CA LEU A 133 -7.72 -14.67 2.13
C LEU A 133 -7.20 -15.97 2.72
N TRP A 134 -6.31 -15.86 3.69
CA TRP A 134 -5.75 -16.97 4.47
C TRP A 134 -6.51 -17.13 5.79
N ASP A 135 -7.00 -18.33 6.10
CA ASP A 135 -7.77 -18.63 7.31
C ASP A 135 -6.97 -19.42 8.38
N GLY A 136 -5.64 -19.43 8.25
CA GLY A 136 -4.74 -20.18 9.12
C GLY A 136 -4.42 -21.59 8.59
N GLU A 137 -5.28 -22.19 7.78
CA GLU A 137 -5.11 -23.54 7.22
C GLU A 137 -5.08 -23.57 5.72
N GLY A 138 -5.84 -22.68 5.05
CA GLY A 138 -6.02 -22.66 3.62
C GLY A 138 -6.36 -21.30 3.04
N TRP A 139 -6.33 -21.22 1.71
CA TRP A 139 -6.69 -20.02 0.97
C TRP A 139 -8.13 -20.10 0.49
N GLN A 140 -8.96 -19.15 0.91
CA GLN A 140 -10.38 -19.10 0.62
C GLN A 140 -10.80 -17.83 -0.10
N TRP A 141 -11.80 -17.92 -0.98
CA TRP A 141 -12.43 -16.77 -1.60
C TRP A 141 -13.54 -16.22 -0.71
N CYS A 142 -13.32 -15.03 -0.17
CA CYS A 142 -14.27 -14.33 0.68
C CYS A 142 -14.92 -13.19 -0.11
N ARG A 143 -16.24 -13.22 -0.27
CA ARG A 143 -17.00 -12.13 -0.88
C ARG A 143 -17.32 -11.07 0.17
N LEU A 144 -16.84 -9.86 -0.06
CA LEU A 144 -16.96 -8.72 0.86
C LEU A 144 -17.95 -7.70 0.29
N ARG A 145 -18.76 -7.12 1.16
CA ARG A 145 -19.60 -5.97 0.85
C ARG A 145 -18.86 -4.71 1.25
N LEU A 146 -18.68 -3.80 0.29
CA LEU A 146 -18.00 -2.55 0.49
C LEU A 146 -18.98 -1.44 0.87
N ARG A 147 -18.52 -0.52 1.72
CA ARG A 147 -19.19 0.75 2.02
C ARG A 147 -18.16 1.85 1.86
N GLY A 148 -18.51 2.96 1.24
CA GLY A 148 -17.57 4.07 1.08
C GLY A 148 -17.85 4.90 -0.16
N ASN A 149 -16.81 5.50 -0.71
CA ASN A 149 -16.87 6.41 -1.83
C ASN A 149 -17.34 5.71 -3.13
N THR A 150 -17.93 6.48 -3.99
CA THR A 150 -18.33 6.02 -5.34
C THR A 150 -17.11 5.63 -6.16
N VAL A 151 -17.29 4.57 -6.94
CA VAL A 151 -16.29 4.13 -7.93
C VAL A 151 -16.25 5.16 -9.06
N PRO A 152 -15.06 5.57 -9.54
CA PRO A 152 -14.95 6.43 -10.71
C PRO A 152 -15.64 5.80 -11.94
N GLU A 153 -16.32 6.62 -12.74
CA GLU A 153 -16.96 6.17 -13.98
C GLU A 153 -15.95 5.73 -15.03
N GLU A 154 -14.78 6.37 -15.02
CA GLU A 154 -13.67 6.08 -15.94
C GLU A 154 -12.41 5.67 -15.17
N GLY A 155 -11.60 4.84 -15.82
CA GLY A 155 -10.31 4.44 -15.28
C GLY A 155 -10.12 2.94 -15.13
N GLN A 156 -8.93 2.57 -14.74
CA GLN A 156 -8.53 1.19 -14.50
C GLN A 156 -8.30 0.96 -13.00
N MET A 157 -9.00 -0.01 -12.45
CA MET A 157 -8.74 -0.48 -11.09
C MET A 157 -7.33 -1.05 -10.99
N MET A 158 -6.59 -0.58 -10.01
CA MET A 158 -5.27 -1.09 -9.66
C MET A 158 -5.38 -2.11 -8.53
N SER A 159 -4.24 -2.60 -8.06
CA SER A 159 -4.18 -3.59 -6.98
C SER A 159 -4.74 -3.04 -5.67
N PRO A 160 -5.83 -3.61 -5.13
CA PRO A 160 -6.38 -3.17 -3.87
C PRO A 160 -5.49 -3.54 -2.69
N ALA A 161 -5.58 -2.77 -1.61
CA ALA A 161 -4.90 -3.04 -0.36
C ALA A 161 -5.89 -3.06 0.81
N LEU A 162 -5.85 -4.13 1.59
CA LEU A 162 -6.58 -4.25 2.85
C LEU A 162 -5.75 -3.63 3.96
N VAL A 163 -6.30 -2.66 4.67
CA VAL A 163 -5.68 -1.98 5.81
C VAL A 163 -6.49 -2.26 7.05
N LEU A 164 -5.86 -2.87 8.05
CA LEU A 164 -6.50 -3.14 9.33
C LEU A 164 -6.28 -1.96 10.27
N LYS A 165 -7.35 -1.41 10.80
CA LYS A 165 -7.37 -0.39 11.84
C LYS A 165 -7.86 -1.02 13.14
N LYS A 166 -7.72 -0.30 14.24
CA LYS A 166 -8.10 -0.80 15.57
C LYS A 166 -9.57 -1.24 15.65
N ASP A 167 -10.45 -0.57 14.93
CA ASP A 167 -11.91 -0.71 15.03
C ASP A 167 -12.58 -1.12 13.71
N ARG A 168 -11.83 -1.19 12.60
CA ARG A 168 -12.37 -1.51 11.28
C ARG A 168 -11.32 -1.99 10.31
N ALA A 169 -11.77 -2.65 9.26
CA ALA A 169 -10.96 -2.95 8.07
C ALA A 169 -11.35 -2.01 6.92
N GLU A 170 -10.36 -1.46 6.26
CA GLU A 170 -10.51 -0.58 5.10
C GLU A 170 -9.94 -1.26 3.85
N LEU A 171 -10.65 -1.18 2.73
CA LEU A 171 -10.12 -1.62 1.43
C LEU A 171 -9.82 -0.39 0.58
N HIS A 172 -8.56 -0.11 0.38
CA HIS A 172 -8.09 0.97 -0.47
C HIS A 172 -7.97 0.45 -1.90
N ILE A 173 -8.75 1.03 -2.81
CA ILE A 173 -8.77 0.63 -4.22
C ILE A 173 -8.26 1.79 -5.06
N PRO A 174 -6.97 1.78 -5.48
CA PRO A 174 -6.42 2.82 -6.34
C PRO A 174 -6.99 2.70 -7.76
N TRP A 175 -7.18 3.85 -8.41
CA TRP A 175 -7.65 3.95 -9.78
C TRP A 175 -6.65 4.73 -10.65
N LYS A 176 -6.32 4.15 -11.79
CA LYS A 176 -5.56 4.85 -12.83
C LYS A 176 -6.56 5.52 -13.76
N ILE A 177 -6.69 6.82 -13.64
CA ILE A 177 -7.59 7.64 -14.46
C ILE A 177 -6.78 8.27 -15.58
N PRO A 178 -7.22 8.15 -16.85
CA PRO A 178 -6.57 8.85 -17.96
C PRO A 178 -6.73 10.35 -17.77
N VAL A 179 -5.65 11.10 -18.03
CA VAL A 179 -5.69 12.56 -18.04
C VAL A 179 -5.63 13.06 -19.48
N ALA A 180 -6.38 14.11 -19.80
CA ALA A 180 -6.45 14.68 -21.14
C ALA A 180 -5.09 15.19 -21.64
N ASP A 181 -4.26 15.71 -20.71
CA ASP A 181 -2.90 16.15 -21.00
C ASP A 181 -1.90 15.27 -20.25
N GLY A 182 -1.26 14.33 -20.95
CA GLY A 182 -0.25 13.41 -20.42
C GLY A 182 1.13 14.03 -20.19
N ARG A 183 1.33 15.30 -20.54
CA ARG A 183 2.61 15.99 -20.35
C ARG A 183 2.94 16.13 -18.86
N GLY A 184 4.21 16.01 -18.50
CA GLY A 184 4.69 16.27 -17.16
C GLY A 184 4.49 17.73 -16.72
N ALA A 185 4.55 18.02 -15.42
CA ALA A 185 4.37 19.38 -14.90
C ALA A 185 5.33 20.40 -15.57
N ARG A 186 6.59 20.00 -15.80
CA ARG A 186 7.59 20.84 -16.48
C ARG A 186 7.25 21.14 -17.94
N GLU A 187 6.68 20.19 -18.66
CA GLU A 187 6.30 20.32 -20.08
C GLU A 187 5.02 21.13 -20.26
N ARG A 188 4.22 21.28 -19.20
CA ARG A 188 3.00 22.08 -19.17
C ARG A 188 3.25 23.55 -18.85
N ILE A 189 4.45 23.90 -18.34
CA ILE A 189 4.78 25.27 -18.01
C ILE A 189 4.97 26.06 -19.30
N THR A 190 4.19 27.14 -19.48
CA THR A 190 4.30 28.11 -20.54
C THR A 190 4.74 29.46 -19.96
N ALA A 191 5.05 30.44 -20.82
CA ALA A 191 5.39 31.79 -20.36
C ALA A 191 4.28 32.46 -19.52
N GLU A 192 3.02 32.04 -19.71
CA GLU A 192 1.85 32.57 -19.01
C GLU A 192 1.51 31.72 -17.76
N SER A 193 2.21 30.59 -17.55
CA SER A 193 1.92 29.69 -16.42
C SER A 193 2.30 30.33 -15.09
N LYS A 194 1.44 30.13 -14.09
CA LYS A 194 1.70 30.53 -12.70
C LYS A 194 1.87 29.30 -11.83
N ILE A 195 2.88 29.33 -10.97
CA ILE A 195 3.19 28.25 -10.03
C ILE A 195 2.73 28.71 -8.65
N CYS A 196 1.86 27.94 -8.02
CA CYS A 196 1.49 28.15 -6.61
C CYS A 196 2.31 27.22 -5.72
N SER A 197 3.14 27.80 -4.86
CA SER A 197 3.83 27.09 -3.79
C SER A 197 3.10 27.33 -2.48
N ALA A 198 2.76 26.25 -1.77
CA ALA A 198 2.05 26.34 -0.49
C ALA A 198 2.86 25.62 0.60
N VAL A 199 3.07 26.28 1.74
CA VAL A 199 3.78 25.72 2.89
C VAL A 199 2.85 25.75 4.08
N PHE A 200 2.63 24.61 4.70
CA PHE A 200 1.90 24.49 5.96
C PHE A 200 2.82 24.89 7.12
N THR A 201 2.41 25.88 7.90
CA THR A 201 3.22 26.41 9.02
C THR A 201 2.73 25.95 10.40
N GLY A 202 1.45 25.60 10.53
CA GLY A 202 0.88 25.02 11.75
C GLY A 202 0.71 25.99 12.93
N GLN A 203 1.05 27.29 12.76
CA GLN A 203 0.95 28.29 13.82
C GLN A 203 -0.19 29.28 13.55
N ASP A 204 0.11 30.56 13.39
CA ASP A 204 -0.89 31.62 13.20
C ASP A 204 -1.61 31.52 11.84
N ALA A 205 -0.88 31.09 10.80
CA ALA A 205 -1.44 30.75 9.50
C ALA A 205 -1.34 29.24 9.28
N CYS A 206 -2.43 28.60 8.82
CA CYS A 206 -2.43 27.19 8.47
C CYS A 206 -1.51 26.93 7.28
N THR A 207 -1.58 27.82 6.28
CA THR A 207 -0.77 27.69 5.06
C THR A 207 -0.38 29.07 4.55
N VAL A 208 0.86 29.19 4.12
CA VAL A 208 1.37 30.34 3.37
C VAL A 208 1.48 29.95 1.90
N CYS A 209 0.77 30.67 1.03
CA CYS A 209 0.79 30.44 -0.40
C CYS A 209 1.55 31.57 -1.10
N CYS A 210 2.36 31.22 -2.08
CA CYS A 210 3.12 32.14 -2.92
C CYS A 210 2.84 31.82 -4.40
N ILE A 211 2.48 32.83 -5.19
CA ILE A 211 2.30 32.72 -6.63
C ILE A 211 3.55 33.26 -7.32
N LEU A 212 4.14 32.41 -8.16
CA LEU A 212 5.32 32.71 -8.95
C LEU A 212 4.96 32.69 -10.44
N ASP A 213 5.62 33.51 -11.22
CA ASP A 213 5.60 33.40 -12.70
C ASP A 213 6.52 32.26 -13.17
N SER A 214 6.57 32.03 -14.49
CA SER A 214 7.40 31.00 -15.12
C SER A 214 8.91 31.22 -14.94
N SER A 215 9.33 32.43 -14.59
CA SER A 215 10.73 32.80 -14.31
C SER A 215 11.11 32.58 -12.84
N GLY A 216 10.12 32.24 -11.98
CA GLY A 216 10.30 32.09 -10.53
C GLY A 216 10.14 33.41 -9.76
N LYS A 217 9.77 34.51 -10.40
CA LYS A 217 9.52 35.79 -9.73
C LYS A 217 8.18 35.76 -9.01
N ARG A 218 8.17 36.19 -7.76
CA ARG A 218 6.95 36.28 -6.94
C ARG A 218 6.02 37.37 -7.44
N GLU A 219 4.81 37.00 -7.81
CA GLU A 219 3.72 37.93 -8.17
C GLU A 219 2.90 38.33 -6.97
N SER A 220 2.53 37.36 -6.12
CA SER A 220 1.72 37.61 -4.94
C SER A 220 1.94 36.55 -3.85
N SER A 221 1.48 36.84 -2.67
CA SER A 221 1.39 35.86 -1.59
C SER A 221 0.13 36.13 -0.76
N PHE A 222 -0.42 35.05 -0.21
CA PHE A 222 -1.57 35.11 0.68
C PHE A 222 -1.47 34.03 1.78
N TYR A 223 -2.26 34.22 2.83
CA TYR A 223 -2.25 33.36 4.01
C TYR A 223 -3.62 32.73 4.17
N ILE A 224 -3.66 31.41 4.34
CA ILE A 224 -4.86 30.71 4.78
C ILE A 224 -4.79 30.66 6.30
N LYS A 225 -5.77 31.32 6.96
CA LYS A 225 -5.87 31.34 8.42
C LYS A 225 -6.44 30.04 8.95
N GLY A 226 -6.36 29.83 10.26
CA GLY A 226 -6.95 28.66 10.94
C GLY A 226 -5.92 27.72 11.56
N GLY A 227 -4.67 28.12 11.66
CA GLY A 227 -3.61 27.30 12.24
C GLY A 227 -3.85 26.97 13.71
N ARG A 228 -4.39 27.92 14.50
CA ARG A 228 -4.74 27.69 15.91
C ARG A 228 -5.90 26.73 16.08
N GLU A 229 -6.94 26.88 15.27
CA GLU A 229 -8.12 26.01 15.28
C GLU A 229 -7.72 24.59 14.90
N TYR A 230 -6.87 24.43 13.87
CA TYR A 230 -6.32 23.14 13.46
C TYR A 230 -5.46 22.51 14.57
N ALA A 231 -4.56 23.28 15.19
CA ALA A 231 -3.71 22.79 16.27
C ALA A 231 -4.53 22.38 17.51
N ASN A 232 -5.56 23.13 17.85
CA ASN A 232 -6.46 22.80 18.96
C ASN A 232 -7.29 21.55 18.67
N ALA A 233 -7.84 21.42 17.44
CA ALA A 233 -8.58 20.25 17.03
C ALA A 233 -7.69 19.00 17.02
N SER A 234 -6.44 19.13 16.56
CA SER A 234 -5.48 18.02 16.56
C SER A 234 -5.14 17.55 17.97
N ARG A 235 -4.96 18.46 18.93
CA ARG A 235 -4.71 18.09 20.34
C ARG A 235 -5.88 17.33 20.95
N GLN A 236 -7.14 17.75 20.67
CA GLN A 236 -8.33 17.05 21.17
C GLN A 236 -8.52 15.64 20.60
N ILE A 237 -7.85 15.29 19.50
CA ILE A 237 -7.90 13.95 18.90
C ILE A 237 -6.85 13.02 19.53
N TYR A 238 -5.75 13.58 20.06
CA TYR A 238 -4.62 12.82 20.59
C TYR A 238 -4.56 12.78 22.12
N ASP A 239 -5.38 13.57 22.84
CA ASP A 239 -5.61 13.53 24.29
C ASP A 239 -6.83 12.60 24.59
#